data_e394d2669853133474e28abd336a77c4
#
_entry.id   e394d2669853133474e28abd336a77c4
#
_cell.length_a   1.000
_cell.length_b   1.000
_cell.length_c   1.000
_cell.angle_alpha   90.00
_cell.angle_beta   90.00
_cell.angle_gamma   90.00
#
_symmetry.space_group_name_H-M   'P 1'
#
loop_
_entity.id
_entity.type
_entity.pdbx_description
1 polymer ?
#
loop_
_entity_poly.entity_id
_entity_poly.type
_entity_poly.pdbx_seq_one_letter_code
_entity_poly.pdbx_strand_id
1 'polypeptide(L)'
;IVVENYRQTLERILEEYHENLYLDLSWVVLGAYVYRDLDGWVALIRKYPDNFLIGSDSVGKYSGIPMELKKYQALLNALPAKTRSKVAYKNLASILRKAKAERNRKGLGNGGITLPLDFSLSENFGLEALNKK
;
A
#
# COMPACT_ATOMS: atom_id res chain seq x y z
N ILE A 1 9.13 -15.44 -14.06
CA ILE A 1 10.57 -15.14 -13.84
C ILE A 1 10.67 -14.48 -12.48
N VAL A 2 11.42 -15.06 -11.55
CA VAL A 2 11.74 -14.46 -10.24
C VAL A 2 13.08 -13.74 -10.39
N VAL A 3 13.13 -12.47 -10.03
CA VAL A 3 14.36 -11.68 -10.03
C VAL A 3 15.11 -11.98 -8.74
N GLU A 4 16.36 -12.43 -8.84
CA GLU A 4 17.24 -12.63 -7.69
C GLU A 4 17.55 -11.29 -7.02
N ASN A 5 17.71 -11.31 -5.69
CA ASN A 5 18.04 -10.13 -4.89
C ASN A 5 17.06 -8.95 -5.07
N TYR A 6 15.78 -9.24 -5.40
CA TYR A 6 14.77 -8.23 -5.67
C TYR A 6 14.62 -7.23 -4.52
N ARG A 7 14.49 -7.70 -3.26
CA ARG A 7 14.36 -6.84 -2.08
C ARG A 7 15.59 -5.94 -1.88
N GLN A 8 16.80 -6.49 -2.02
CA GLN A 8 18.05 -5.73 -1.88
C GLN A 8 18.20 -4.67 -2.97
N THR A 9 17.75 -4.98 -4.18
CA THR A 9 17.73 -4.01 -5.27
C THR A 9 16.76 -2.87 -4.98
N LEU A 10 15.56 -3.18 -4.47
CA LEU A 10 14.59 -2.16 -4.05
C LEU A 10 15.10 -1.32 -2.89
N GLU A 11 15.80 -1.91 -1.94
CA GLU A 11 16.38 -1.18 -0.82
C GLU A 11 17.38 -0.12 -1.31
N ARG A 12 18.27 -0.46 -2.25
CA ARG A 12 19.20 0.50 -2.85
C ARG A 12 18.49 1.63 -3.61
N ILE A 13 17.41 1.30 -4.32
CA ILE A 13 16.60 2.30 -5.01
C ILE A 13 15.90 3.23 -3.99
N LEU A 14 15.38 2.69 -2.91
CA LEU A 14 14.76 3.48 -1.84
C LEU A 14 15.77 4.37 -1.10
N GLU A 15 17.01 3.93 -0.92
CA GLU A 15 18.07 4.76 -0.33
C GLU A 15 18.28 6.05 -1.12
N GLU A 16 18.15 6.00 -2.44
CA GLU A 16 18.38 7.14 -3.32
C GLU A 16 17.10 7.95 -3.63
N TYR A 17 15.95 7.26 -3.77
CA TYR A 17 14.74 7.85 -4.35
C TYR A 17 13.51 7.82 -3.45
N HIS A 18 13.62 7.49 -2.15
CA HIS A 18 12.45 7.29 -1.28
C HIS A 18 11.50 8.50 -1.21
N GLU A 19 11.97 9.73 -1.46
CA GLU A 19 11.12 10.92 -1.45
C GLU A 19 10.08 10.93 -2.59
N ASN A 20 10.36 10.26 -3.70
CA ASN A 20 9.57 10.29 -4.93
C ASN A 20 9.10 8.92 -5.41
N LEU A 21 9.34 7.86 -4.63
CA LEU A 21 9.05 6.49 -5.03
C LEU A 21 7.98 5.88 -4.13
N TYR A 22 7.00 5.24 -4.76
CA TYR A 22 6.04 4.38 -4.08
C TYR A 22 6.07 2.98 -4.68
N LEU A 23 6.00 1.95 -3.84
CA LEU A 23 6.06 0.55 -4.21
C LEU A 23 4.72 -0.12 -3.89
N ASP A 24 4.06 -0.63 -4.93
CA ASP A 24 2.87 -1.45 -4.78
C ASP A 24 3.27 -2.92 -4.57
N LEU A 25 2.79 -3.51 -3.49
CA LEU A 25 3.07 -4.89 -3.10
C LEU A 25 2.04 -5.88 -3.68
N SER A 26 1.25 -5.47 -4.68
CA SER A 26 0.17 -6.29 -5.21
C SER A 26 0.66 -7.54 -5.95
N TRP A 27 -0.27 -8.48 -6.11
CA TRP A 27 -0.18 -9.67 -6.92
C TRP A 27 1.11 -10.49 -6.75
N VAL A 28 1.93 -10.56 -7.82
CA VAL A 28 3.17 -11.38 -7.86
C VAL A 28 4.17 -10.98 -6.78
N VAL A 29 4.28 -9.68 -6.46
CA VAL A 29 5.24 -9.19 -5.46
C VAL A 29 4.96 -9.80 -4.10
N LEU A 30 3.70 -9.85 -3.67
CA LEU A 30 3.33 -10.41 -2.38
C LEU A 30 3.71 -11.89 -2.26
N GLY A 31 3.30 -12.72 -3.25
CA GLY A 31 3.51 -14.17 -3.20
C GLY A 31 4.93 -14.60 -3.52
N ALA A 32 5.53 -14.01 -4.57
CA ALA A 32 6.83 -14.44 -5.08
C ALA A 32 8.01 -13.92 -4.25
N TYR A 33 7.85 -12.79 -3.57
CA TYR A 33 8.95 -12.13 -2.86
C TYR A 33 8.66 -11.92 -1.37
N VAL A 34 7.55 -11.25 -1.01
CA VAL A 34 7.29 -10.85 0.37
C VAL A 34 7.16 -12.06 1.29
N TYR A 35 6.37 -13.05 0.92
CA TYR A 35 6.16 -14.25 1.76
C TYR A 35 7.30 -15.25 1.74
N ARG A 36 8.29 -15.10 0.87
CA ARG A 36 9.52 -15.92 0.90
C ARG A 36 10.57 -15.38 1.87
N ASP A 37 10.47 -14.10 2.23
CA ASP A 37 11.40 -13.42 3.14
C ASP A 37 10.64 -12.37 3.96
N LEU A 38 9.60 -12.79 4.69
CA LEU A 38 8.69 -11.88 5.39
C LEU A 38 9.44 -10.95 6.35
N ASP A 39 10.38 -11.47 7.11
CA ASP A 39 11.14 -10.70 8.09
C ASP A 39 12.00 -9.62 7.43
N GLY A 40 12.67 -9.95 6.32
CA GLY A 40 13.43 -8.98 5.53
C GLY A 40 12.55 -7.88 4.93
N TRP A 41 11.36 -8.23 4.45
CA TRP A 41 10.40 -7.23 3.96
C TRP A 41 9.80 -6.37 5.07
N VAL A 42 9.51 -6.96 6.22
CA VAL A 42 9.07 -6.20 7.41
C VAL A 42 10.14 -5.20 7.84
N ALA A 43 11.42 -5.60 7.84
CA ALA A 43 12.53 -4.69 8.15
C ALA A 43 12.62 -3.54 7.13
N LEU A 44 12.53 -3.83 5.83
CA LEU A 44 12.56 -2.83 4.77
C LEU A 44 11.38 -1.84 4.88
N ILE A 45 10.17 -2.36 5.09
CA ILE A 45 8.96 -1.53 5.25
C ILE A 45 9.06 -0.66 6.50
N ARG A 46 9.64 -1.13 7.59
CA ARG A 46 9.88 -0.33 8.80
C ARG A 46 10.89 0.79 8.57
N LYS A 47 11.89 0.56 7.72
CA LYS A 47 12.91 1.55 7.35
C LYS A 47 12.30 2.67 6.47
N TYR A 48 11.39 2.31 5.56
CA TYR A 48 10.74 3.22 4.60
C TYR A 48 9.20 3.16 4.67
N PRO A 49 8.58 3.50 5.81
CA PRO A 49 7.15 3.21 6.05
C PRO A 49 6.18 4.01 5.17
N ASP A 50 6.64 5.09 4.55
CA ASP A 50 5.83 5.97 3.71
C ASP A 50 5.82 5.58 2.23
N ASN A 51 6.62 4.59 1.84
CA ASN A 51 6.86 4.23 0.45
C ASN A 51 6.06 3.01 -0.03
N PHE A 52 5.41 2.28 0.86
CA PHE A 52 4.72 1.04 0.50
C PHE A 52 3.22 1.19 0.45
N LEU A 53 2.62 0.58 -0.56
CA LEU A 53 1.18 0.52 -0.80
C LEU A 53 0.75 -0.94 -0.94
N ILE A 54 -0.51 -1.23 -0.64
CA ILE A 54 -1.14 -2.50 -0.96
C ILE A 54 -2.27 -2.28 -1.96
N GLY A 55 -2.43 -3.22 -2.87
CA GLY A 55 -3.46 -3.20 -3.90
C GLY A 55 -3.90 -4.60 -4.26
N SER A 56 -4.96 -4.75 -5.04
CA SER A 56 -5.45 -6.04 -5.50
C SER A 56 -4.89 -6.44 -6.87
N ASP A 57 -4.43 -5.46 -7.65
CA ASP A 57 -4.12 -5.61 -9.08
C ASP A 57 -5.26 -6.28 -9.87
N SER A 58 -6.49 -6.05 -9.43
CA SER A 58 -7.68 -6.65 -10.03
C SER A 58 -8.20 -5.82 -11.19
N VAL A 59 -8.52 -6.47 -12.30
CA VAL A 59 -9.03 -5.82 -13.51
C VAL A 59 -10.56 -5.93 -13.57
N GLY A 60 -11.23 -4.81 -13.85
CA GLY A 60 -12.67 -4.76 -14.07
C GLY A 60 -13.50 -5.02 -12.81
N LYS A 61 -14.67 -5.64 -12.99
CA LYS A 61 -15.62 -5.98 -11.92
C LYS A 61 -15.29 -7.32 -11.26
N TYR A 62 -14.12 -7.41 -10.65
CA TYR A 62 -13.69 -8.64 -9.97
C TYR A 62 -14.26 -8.73 -8.56
N SER A 63 -15.13 -9.73 -8.33
CA SER A 63 -15.77 -9.97 -7.02
C SER A 63 -14.82 -10.54 -5.95
N GLY A 64 -13.65 -11.01 -6.36
CA GLY A 64 -12.62 -11.59 -5.48
C GLY A 64 -11.73 -10.57 -4.77
N ILE A 65 -11.88 -9.25 -5.00
CA ILE A 65 -11.04 -8.21 -4.38
C ILE A 65 -10.92 -8.37 -2.85
N PRO A 66 -12.00 -8.62 -2.08
CA PRO A 66 -11.87 -8.79 -0.63
C PRO A 66 -10.99 -9.97 -0.25
N MET A 67 -11.00 -11.05 -1.05
CA MET A 67 -10.16 -12.23 -0.81
C MET A 67 -8.70 -11.94 -1.13
N GLU A 68 -8.42 -11.18 -2.18
CA GLU A 68 -7.05 -10.73 -2.51
C GLU A 68 -6.49 -9.86 -1.38
N LEU A 69 -7.29 -8.93 -0.85
CA LEU A 69 -6.86 -8.08 0.26
C LEU A 69 -6.60 -8.86 1.55
N LYS A 70 -7.31 -9.96 1.80
CA LYS A 70 -7.04 -10.83 2.96
C LYS A 70 -5.64 -11.47 2.91
N LYS A 71 -5.06 -11.66 1.74
CA LYS A 71 -3.70 -12.21 1.60
C LYS A 71 -2.64 -11.33 2.27
N TYR A 72 -2.90 -10.05 2.49
CA TYR A 72 -1.99 -9.13 3.18
C TYR A 72 -1.98 -9.28 4.71
N GLN A 73 -2.90 -10.08 5.28
CA GLN A 73 -3.10 -10.13 6.73
C GLN A 73 -1.82 -10.53 7.48
N ALA A 74 -1.07 -11.50 6.99
CA ALA A 74 0.17 -11.95 7.64
C ALA A 74 1.23 -10.83 7.65
N LEU A 75 1.44 -10.16 6.51
CA LEU A 75 2.34 -9.02 6.42
C LEU A 75 1.91 -7.88 7.35
N LEU A 76 0.63 -7.48 7.29
CA LEU A 76 0.11 -6.37 8.10
C LEU A 76 0.20 -6.67 9.60
N ASN A 77 -0.03 -7.93 10.01
CA ASN A 77 0.10 -8.33 11.41
C ASN A 77 1.55 -8.33 11.91
N ALA A 78 2.52 -8.56 11.04
CA ALA A 78 3.94 -8.49 11.37
C ALA A 78 4.47 -7.05 11.51
N LEU A 79 3.72 -6.04 11.04
CA LEU A 79 4.10 -4.63 11.11
C LEU A 79 3.64 -3.97 12.42
N PRO A 80 4.44 -3.05 13.00
CA PRO A 80 3.98 -2.18 14.08
C PRO A 80 2.72 -1.40 13.69
N ALA A 81 1.82 -1.13 14.63
CA ALA A 81 0.51 -0.53 14.35
C ALA A 81 0.57 0.76 13.52
N LYS A 82 1.53 1.64 13.81
CA LYS A 82 1.73 2.89 13.05
C LYS A 82 2.13 2.63 11.59
N THR A 83 3.09 1.72 11.35
CA THR A 83 3.54 1.33 10.02
C THR A 83 2.44 0.59 9.26
N ARG A 84 1.75 -0.33 9.92
CA ARG A 84 0.58 -1.05 9.37
C ARG A 84 -0.46 -0.09 8.80
N SER A 85 -0.87 0.91 9.58
CA SER A 85 -1.85 1.92 9.13
C SER A 85 -1.37 2.72 7.93
N LYS A 86 -0.06 3.04 7.86
CA LYS A 86 0.53 3.73 6.71
C LYS A 86 0.41 2.87 5.44
N VAL A 87 0.90 1.64 5.50
CA VAL A 87 0.92 0.71 4.36
C VAL A 87 -0.50 0.34 3.93
N ALA A 88 -1.39 0.08 4.89
CA ALA A 88 -2.75 -0.37 4.59
C ALA A 88 -3.59 0.68 3.86
N TYR A 89 -3.47 1.97 4.20
CA TYR A 89 -4.32 2.99 3.59
C TYR A 89 -3.79 4.43 3.65
N LYS A 90 -3.01 4.82 4.69
CA LYS A 90 -2.66 6.24 4.89
C LYS A 90 -1.75 6.79 3.82
N ASN A 91 -0.83 5.99 3.29
CA ASN A 91 0.07 6.40 2.22
C ASN A 91 -0.73 6.73 0.97
N LEU A 92 -1.60 5.83 0.50
CA LEU A 92 -2.45 6.07 -0.66
C LEU A 92 -3.36 7.30 -0.43
N ALA A 93 -4.00 7.39 0.72
CA ALA A 93 -4.83 8.54 1.07
C ALA A 93 -4.06 9.87 1.05
N SER A 94 -2.80 9.86 1.47
CA SER A 94 -1.92 11.03 1.41
C SER A 94 -1.60 11.43 -0.03
N ILE A 95 -1.25 10.47 -0.88
CA ILE A 95 -0.98 10.69 -2.31
C ILE A 95 -2.20 11.33 -3.00
N LEU A 96 -3.38 10.74 -2.79
CA LEU A 96 -4.62 11.23 -3.40
C LEU A 96 -4.99 12.64 -2.93
N ARG A 97 -4.80 12.95 -1.64
CA ARG A 97 -5.01 14.31 -1.11
C ARG A 97 -4.05 15.32 -1.72
N LYS A 98 -2.77 14.99 -1.84
CA LYS A 98 -1.76 15.85 -2.49
C LYS A 98 -2.11 16.10 -3.95
N ALA A 99 -2.46 15.06 -4.70
CA ALA A 99 -2.86 15.15 -6.10
C ALA A 99 -4.10 16.04 -6.27
N LYS A 100 -5.11 15.92 -5.40
CA LYS A 100 -6.31 16.76 -5.41
C LYS A 100 -5.97 18.23 -5.12
N ALA A 101 -5.13 18.49 -4.11
CA ALA A 101 -4.71 19.85 -3.78
C ALA A 101 -3.94 20.52 -4.93
N GLU A 102 -3.02 19.81 -5.55
CA GLU A 102 -2.25 20.28 -6.69
C GLU A 102 -3.14 20.59 -7.90
N ARG A 103 -4.11 19.72 -8.18
CA ARG A 103 -5.10 19.92 -9.24
C ARG A 103 -5.92 21.18 -9.01
N ASN A 104 -6.40 21.39 -7.77
CA ASN A 104 -7.17 22.60 -7.42
C ASN A 104 -6.31 23.84 -7.57
N ARG A 105 -5.04 23.80 -7.15
CA ARG A 105 -4.10 24.92 -7.30
C ARG A 105 -3.88 25.30 -8.77
N LYS A 106 -3.88 24.33 -9.69
CA LYS A 106 -3.72 24.56 -11.13
C LYS A 106 -5.00 24.99 -11.83
N GLY A 107 -6.12 25.18 -11.14
CA GLY A 107 -7.40 25.56 -11.74
C GLY A 107 -8.01 24.47 -12.65
N LEU A 108 -7.46 23.26 -12.61
CA LEU A 108 -7.96 22.12 -13.34
C LEU A 108 -9.18 21.56 -12.60
N GLY A 109 -10.34 22.20 -12.74
CA GLY A 109 -11.58 21.87 -12.03
C GLY A 109 -11.87 20.37 -11.93
N ASN A 110 -12.87 19.99 -11.16
CA ASN A 110 -13.29 18.61 -10.93
C ASN A 110 -13.74 17.93 -12.24
N GLY A 111 -12.83 17.65 -13.16
CA GLY A 111 -13.13 16.97 -14.42
C GLY A 111 -13.71 15.60 -14.16
N GLY A 112 -15.02 15.52 -13.93
CA GLY A 112 -15.87 14.33 -14.02
C GLY A 112 -15.54 13.10 -13.13
N ILE A 113 -14.37 13.03 -12.50
CA ILE A 113 -14.01 11.95 -11.58
C ILE A 113 -14.28 12.44 -10.16
N THR A 114 -15.52 12.33 -9.75
CA THR A 114 -15.87 12.34 -8.34
C THR A 114 -15.39 11.00 -7.76
N LEU A 115 -14.11 10.94 -7.37
CA LEU A 115 -13.71 9.89 -6.43
C LEU A 115 -14.45 10.22 -5.13
N PRO A 116 -15.28 9.33 -4.59
CA PRO A 116 -15.81 9.47 -3.25
C PRO A 116 -14.64 9.27 -2.29
N LEU A 117 -13.82 10.31 -2.11
CA LEU A 117 -12.72 10.33 -1.16
C LEU A 117 -13.25 10.76 0.21
N ASP A 118 -14.39 10.26 0.61
CA ASP A 118 -14.77 10.24 2.01
C ASP A 118 -14.07 9.03 2.65
N PHE A 119 -12.83 9.24 3.07
CA PHE A 119 -12.08 8.28 3.88
C PHE A 119 -12.52 8.26 5.35
N SER A 120 -13.71 8.75 5.67
CA SER A 120 -14.38 8.45 6.94
C SER A 120 -14.68 6.95 7.07
N LEU A 121 -14.53 6.21 5.98
CA LEU A 121 -14.57 4.73 5.94
C LEU A 121 -13.42 4.05 6.70
N SER A 122 -12.47 4.79 7.26
CA SER A 122 -11.39 4.20 8.08
C SER A 122 -11.90 3.47 9.32
N GLU A 123 -13.10 3.79 9.79
CA GLU A 123 -13.75 3.12 10.92
C GLU A 123 -14.54 1.87 10.49
N ASN A 124 -14.95 1.76 9.23
CA ASN A 124 -15.79 0.67 8.74
C ASN A 124 -15.07 -0.45 7.98
N PHE A 125 -13.80 -0.29 7.66
CA PHE A 125 -12.99 -1.39 7.13
C PHE A 125 -12.48 -2.26 8.28
N GLY A 126 -13.36 -2.98 8.98
CA GLY A 126 -13.09 -4.20 9.73
C GLY A 126 -11.72 -4.37 10.42
N LEU A 127 -10.96 -3.28 10.65
CA LEU A 127 -9.71 -3.32 11.41
C LEU A 127 -9.97 -3.72 12.87
N GLU A 128 -11.19 -3.53 13.37
CA GLU A 128 -11.63 -4.10 14.65
C GLU A 128 -11.68 -5.63 14.63
N ALA A 129 -11.95 -6.25 13.49
CA ALA A 129 -11.91 -7.70 13.35
C ALA A 129 -10.50 -8.29 13.39
N LEU A 130 -9.46 -7.47 13.18
CA LEU A 130 -8.06 -7.88 13.24
C LEU A 130 -7.47 -7.78 14.66
N ASN A 131 -8.16 -7.12 15.59
CA ASN A 131 -7.69 -6.95 16.98
C ASN A 131 -8.37 -7.89 17.99
N LYS A 132 -9.28 -8.78 17.56
CA LYS A 132 -9.85 -9.81 18.44
C LYS A 132 -9.11 -11.13 18.24
N LYS A 133 -7.95 -11.24 18.89
CA LYS A 133 -7.41 -12.43 19.60
C LYS A 133 -6.22 -12.02 20.39
#